data_bb5c20a86e53dc53f8dcfd8e4e3a54a5
#
_entry.id   bb5c20a86e53dc53f8dcfd8e4e3a54a5
#
_cell.length_a   1.000
_cell.length_b   1.000
_cell.length_c   1.000
_cell.angle_alpha   90.00
_cell.angle_beta   90.00
_cell.angle_gamma   90.00
#
_symmetry.space_group_name_H-M   'P 1'
#
loop_
_entity.id
_entity.type
_entity.pdbx_description
1 polymer ?
#
loop_
_entity_poly.entity_id
_entity_poly.type
_entity_poly.pdbx_seq_one_letter_code
_entity_poly.pdbx_strand_id
1 'polypeptide(L)'
;MMLLKGTMSGSSSSFMMFSVCSMGVGVLTSIFGIVNREKQYKKTCIERQDTYKLYIEKKRKEIENIRREELDCLNDQYYSTVQDISHIENFDTTLFDRIPTDHDFLEVYLGRGNVESLRQINYKKQEKLEVGDELSSIPNHVADEYRDIEKAPLTLSLRDANAVGIVGNEESLYCMMKNIIVDIISRQYYGDINLYALIDKDEKKYKWLKNLKSIQGTRGCRNIVCDQESRNRVFDNLYKELTLRQDENTSGRFNIVVVMEDYGIKSHPISKFI
;
A
#
# COMPACT_ATOMS: atom_id res chain seq x y z
N MET A 1 -23.84 22.21 98.83
CA MET A 1 -23.22 21.06 98.21
C MET A 1 -24.24 19.93 98.27
N MET A 2 -25.19 19.81 97.29
CA MET A 2 -26.24 18.82 97.19
C MET A 2 -25.98 17.89 96.02
N LEU A 3 -25.65 16.67 96.35
CA LEU A 3 -25.53 15.56 95.45
C LEU A 3 -26.88 15.14 94.96
N LEU A 4 -27.25 15.41 93.73
CA LEU A 4 -28.35 14.87 93.07
C LEU A 4 -27.98 13.43 92.62
N LYS A 5 -28.44 12.48 93.45
CA LYS A 5 -28.44 11.07 93.08
C LYS A 5 -29.63 10.83 92.15
N GLY A 6 -29.40 10.98 90.87
CA GLY A 6 -30.42 10.60 89.87
C GLY A 6 -30.46 9.10 89.70
N THR A 7 -31.58 8.52 90.14
CA THR A 7 -31.95 7.13 89.85
C THR A 7 -32.31 6.99 88.41
N MET A 8 -31.33 6.65 87.60
CA MET A 8 -31.54 6.20 86.20
C MET A 8 -31.62 4.67 86.19
N SER A 9 -32.74 4.13 86.65
CA SER A 9 -33.05 2.71 86.51
C SER A 9 -34.09 2.56 85.39
N GLY A 10 -33.79 1.91 84.32
CA GLY A 10 -34.72 1.39 83.36
C GLY A 10 -34.77 2.03 81.97
N SER A 11 -34.64 3.34 81.83
CA SER A 11 -34.73 4.03 80.51
C SER A 11 -33.36 4.15 79.77
N SER A 12 -32.32 4.20 80.54
CA SER A 12 -30.94 4.32 80.01
C SER A 12 -30.47 3.06 79.26
N SER A 13 -30.83 1.90 79.70
CA SER A 13 -30.49 0.63 79.08
C SER A 13 -31.20 0.45 77.74
N SER A 14 -32.48 0.83 77.60
CA SER A 14 -33.22 0.76 76.39
C SER A 14 -32.69 1.75 75.33
N PHE A 15 -32.30 2.93 75.77
CA PHE A 15 -31.66 3.94 74.88
C PHE A 15 -30.27 3.51 74.40
N MET A 16 -29.47 2.90 75.28
CA MET A 16 -28.20 2.33 74.89
C MET A 16 -28.37 1.16 73.92
N MET A 17 -29.28 0.26 74.13
CA MET A 17 -29.61 -0.84 73.21
C MET A 17 -30.09 -0.31 71.86
N PHE A 18 -30.95 0.70 71.83
CA PHE A 18 -31.44 1.31 70.61
C PHE A 18 -30.31 1.99 69.85
N SER A 19 -29.41 2.72 70.56
CA SER A 19 -28.24 3.34 69.95
C SER A 19 -27.24 2.34 69.35
N VAL A 20 -26.98 1.22 70.04
CA VAL A 20 -26.09 0.15 69.54
C VAL A 20 -26.74 -0.58 68.36
N CYS A 21 -28.05 -0.87 68.38
CA CYS A 21 -28.77 -1.45 67.24
C CYS A 21 -28.77 -0.51 66.05
N SER A 22 -29.04 0.78 66.25
CA SER A 22 -28.98 1.80 65.17
C SER A 22 -27.58 1.92 64.55
N MET A 23 -26.53 1.88 65.40
CA MET A 23 -25.15 1.88 64.90
C MET A 23 -24.84 0.60 64.14
N GLY A 24 -25.31 -0.58 64.61
CA GLY A 24 -25.17 -1.85 63.92
C GLY A 24 -25.86 -1.86 62.56
N VAL A 25 -27.10 -1.37 62.49
CA VAL A 25 -27.83 -1.22 61.22
C VAL A 25 -27.10 -0.26 60.26
N GLY A 26 -26.59 0.85 60.79
CA GLY A 26 -25.81 1.82 60.00
C GLY A 26 -24.54 1.20 59.39
N VAL A 27 -23.80 0.38 60.18
CA VAL A 27 -22.64 -0.35 59.65
C VAL A 27 -22.99 -1.38 58.63
N LEU A 28 -24.05 -2.17 58.87
CA LEU A 28 -24.54 -3.19 57.91
C LEU A 28 -24.99 -2.56 56.58
N THR A 29 -25.73 -1.44 56.64
CA THR A 29 -26.16 -0.72 55.45
C THR A 29 -24.96 -0.12 54.66
N SER A 30 -23.95 0.36 55.40
CA SER A 30 -22.71 0.86 54.77
C SER A 30 -21.93 -0.26 54.06
N ILE A 31 -21.77 -1.42 54.72
CA ILE A 31 -21.09 -2.59 54.11
C ILE A 31 -21.91 -3.09 52.89
N PHE A 32 -23.22 -3.20 52.99
CA PHE A 32 -24.09 -3.59 51.87
C PHE A 32 -23.97 -2.57 50.71
N GLY A 33 -23.93 -1.28 51.02
CA GLY A 33 -23.71 -0.22 50.03
C GLY A 33 -22.36 -0.33 49.31
N ILE A 34 -21.29 -0.66 50.03
CA ILE A 34 -19.96 -0.86 49.44
C ILE A 34 -19.96 -2.08 48.51
N VAL A 35 -20.49 -3.22 48.96
CA VAL A 35 -20.57 -4.45 48.17
C VAL A 35 -21.42 -4.24 46.90
N ASN A 36 -22.54 -3.54 47.01
CA ASN A 36 -23.37 -3.24 45.85
C ASN A 36 -22.68 -2.29 44.87
N ARG A 37 -21.96 -1.28 45.35
CA ARG A 37 -21.17 -0.37 44.50
C ARG A 37 -20.08 -1.13 43.76
N GLU A 38 -19.37 -2.03 44.43
CA GLU A 38 -18.36 -2.87 43.82
C GLU A 38 -18.91 -3.77 42.72
N LYS A 39 -20.07 -4.43 43.01
CA LYS A 39 -20.76 -5.25 41.99
C LYS A 39 -21.23 -4.42 40.81
N GLN A 40 -21.80 -3.24 41.02
CA GLN A 40 -22.24 -2.34 39.97
C GLN A 40 -21.03 -1.86 39.15
N TYR A 41 -19.93 -1.48 39.79
CA TYR A 41 -18.69 -1.07 39.12
C TYR A 41 -18.16 -2.18 38.21
N LYS A 42 -18.03 -3.42 38.74
CA LYS A 42 -17.59 -4.57 37.95
C LYS A 42 -18.52 -4.82 36.76
N LYS A 43 -19.83 -4.76 36.95
CA LYS A 43 -20.80 -4.91 35.87
C LYS A 43 -20.63 -3.83 34.80
N THR A 44 -20.55 -2.57 35.21
CA THR A 44 -20.35 -1.44 34.30
C THR A 44 -19.03 -1.55 33.53
N CYS A 45 -17.95 -2.02 34.19
CA CYS A 45 -16.67 -2.26 33.52
C CYS A 45 -16.77 -3.34 32.43
N ILE A 46 -17.44 -4.46 32.72
CA ILE A 46 -17.68 -5.54 31.76
C ILE A 46 -18.52 -5.03 30.58
N GLU A 47 -19.64 -4.36 30.87
CA GLU A 47 -20.50 -3.79 29.82
C GLU A 47 -19.76 -2.81 28.92
N ARG A 48 -18.87 -1.97 29.48
CA ARG A 48 -18.03 -1.07 28.70
C ARG A 48 -17.03 -1.83 27.82
N GLN A 49 -16.40 -2.88 28.37
CA GLN A 49 -15.47 -3.71 27.59
C GLN A 49 -16.18 -4.39 26.42
N ASP A 50 -17.36 -4.98 26.67
CA ASP A 50 -18.13 -5.66 25.64
C ASP A 50 -18.64 -4.69 24.57
N THR A 51 -19.14 -3.53 24.99
CA THR A 51 -19.56 -2.46 24.06
C THR A 51 -18.38 -1.98 23.20
N TYR A 52 -17.20 -1.82 23.82
CA TYR A 52 -16.00 -1.41 23.10
C TYR A 52 -15.52 -2.48 22.10
N LYS A 53 -15.54 -3.76 22.49
CA LYS A 53 -15.22 -4.87 21.58
C LYS A 53 -16.17 -4.90 20.38
N LEU A 54 -17.46 -4.78 20.61
CA LEU A 54 -18.46 -4.70 19.53
C LEU A 54 -18.22 -3.50 18.60
N TYR A 55 -17.85 -2.35 19.16
CA TYR A 55 -17.49 -1.18 18.36
C TYR A 55 -16.26 -1.45 17.48
N ILE A 56 -15.21 -2.06 18.04
CA ILE A 56 -14.01 -2.42 17.30
C ILE A 56 -14.32 -3.44 16.18
N GLU A 57 -15.11 -4.46 16.46
CA GLU A 57 -15.54 -5.43 15.43
C GLU A 57 -16.31 -4.77 14.28
N LYS A 58 -17.20 -3.84 14.62
CA LYS A 58 -17.90 -3.04 13.61
C LYS A 58 -16.92 -2.23 12.76
N LYS A 59 -15.92 -1.59 13.41
CA LYS A 59 -14.89 -0.82 12.70
C LYS A 59 -13.99 -1.68 11.82
N ARG A 60 -13.63 -2.89 12.27
CA ARG A 60 -12.89 -3.85 11.44
C ARG A 60 -13.63 -4.17 10.15
N LYS A 61 -14.92 -4.48 10.23
CA LYS A 61 -15.76 -4.75 9.05
C LYS A 61 -15.88 -3.55 8.11
N GLU A 62 -15.97 -2.34 8.64
CA GLU A 62 -15.96 -1.11 7.85
C GLU A 62 -14.62 -0.95 7.10
N ILE A 63 -13.50 -1.19 7.78
CA ILE A 63 -12.15 -1.11 7.20
C ILE A 63 -11.96 -2.20 6.13
N GLU A 64 -12.37 -3.45 6.42
CA GLU A 64 -12.29 -4.56 5.46
C GLU A 64 -13.06 -4.26 4.16
N ASN A 65 -14.23 -3.66 4.27
CA ASN A 65 -14.99 -3.24 3.08
C ASN A 65 -14.23 -2.16 2.29
N ILE A 66 -13.67 -1.16 2.97
CA ILE A 66 -12.88 -0.11 2.34
C ILE A 66 -11.64 -0.70 1.65
N ARG A 67 -10.94 -1.65 2.30
CA ARG A 67 -9.78 -2.33 1.70
C ARG A 67 -10.16 -3.15 0.48
N ARG A 68 -11.33 -3.78 0.50
CA ARG A 68 -11.85 -4.52 -0.66
C ARG A 68 -12.16 -3.58 -1.81
N GLU A 69 -12.87 -2.49 -1.56
CA GLU A 69 -13.15 -1.47 -2.58
C GLU A 69 -11.86 -0.89 -3.18
N GLU A 70 -10.85 -0.61 -2.34
CA GLU A 70 -9.55 -0.11 -2.78
C GLU A 70 -8.81 -1.16 -3.64
N LEU A 71 -8.83 -2.43 -3.24
CA LEU A 71 -8.26 -3.53 -4.02
C LEU A 71 -8.97 -3.70 -5.37
N ASP A 72 -10.29 -3.61 -5.40
CA ASP A 72 -11.07 -3.70 -6.64
C ASP A 72 -10.69 -2.53 -7.59
N CYS A 73 -10.61 -1.30 -7.08
CA CYS A 73 -10.15 -0.16 -7.87
C CYS A 73 -8.72 -0.35 -8.43
N LEU A 74 -7.79 -0.87 -7.60
CA LEU A 74 -6.42 -1.15 -8.04
C LEU A 74 -6.38 -2.23 -9.11
N ASN A 75 -7.21 -3.28 -8.99
CA ASN A 75 -7.30 -4.34 -10.00
C ASN A 75 -7.91 -3.85 -11.32
N ASP A 76 -8.83 -2.88 -11.26
CA ASP A 76 -9.43 -2.26 -12.45
C ASP A 76 -8.48 -1.26 -13.12
N GLN A 77 -7.53 -0.70 -12.36
CA GLN A 77 -6.53 0.22 -12.89
C GLN A 77 -5.28 -0.48 -13.43
N TYR A 78 -4.84 -1.57 -12.78
CA TYR A 78 -3.59 -2.28 -13.11
C TYR A 78 -3.88 -3.75 -13.45
N TYR A 79 -3.87 -4.03 -14.74
CA TYR A 79 -4.14 -5.37 -15.26
C TYR A 79 -2.92 -6.28 -15.13
N SER A 80 -3.18 -7.56 -14.96
CA SER A 80 -2.14 -8.57 -15.11
C SER A 80 -1.80 -8.78 -16.60
N THR A 81 -0.59 -9.24 -16.90
CA THR A 81 -0.16 -9.54 -18.28
C THR A 81 -1.13 -10.45 -19.03
N VAL A 82 -1.82 -11.36 -18.33
CA VAL A 82 -2.84 -12.24 -18.94
C VAL A 82 -4.06 -11.43 -19.39
N GLN A 83 -4.48 -10.48 -18.57
CA GLN A 83 -5.58 -9.57 -18.94
C GLN A 83 -5.18 -8.65 -20.09
N ASP A 84 -3.95 -8.09 -20.07
CA ASP A 84 -3.42 -7.27 -21.16
C ASP A 84 -3.43 -8.03 -22.49
N ILE A 85 -2.96 -9.29 -22.49
CA ILE A 85 -3.01 -10.14 -23.69
C ILE A 85 -4.46 -10.35 -24.16
N SER A 86 -5.39 -10.60 -23.23
CA SER A 86 -6.81 -10.74 -23.58
C SER A 86 -7.39 -9.45 -24.16
N HIS A 87 -7.02 -8.28 -23.62
CA HIS A 87 -7.45 -6.98 -24.17
C HIS A 87 -6.89 -6.76 -25.57
N ILE A 88 -5.63 -7.15 -25.83
CA ILE A 88 -5.01 -7.07 -27.15
C ILE A 88 -5.75 -8.00 -28.15
N GLU A 89 -6.05 -9.23 -27.74
CA GLU A 89 -6.74 -10.20 -28.61
C GLU A 89 -8.17 -9.80 -28.96
N ASN A 90 -8.87 -9.16 -28.02
CA ASN A 90 -10.25 -8.73 -28.18
C ASN A 90 -10.38 -7.29 -28.73
N PHE A 91 -9.28 -6.57 -28.95
CA PHE A 91 -9.28 -5.16 -29.33
C PHE A 91 -10.12 -4.30 -28.39
N ASP A 92 -9.89 -4.48 -27.08
CA ASP A 92 -10.64 -3.79 -26.03
C ASP A 92 -10.41 -2.27 -26.07
N THR A 93 -11.38 -1.51 -25.57
CA THR A 93 -11.31 -0.05 -25.47
C THR A 93 -10.28 0.46 -24.47
N THR A 94 -9.77 -0.41 -23.62
CA THR A 94 -8.70 -0.12 -22.64
C THR A 94 -7.31 -0.07 -23.28
N LEU A 95 -7.18 -0.46 -24.56
CA LEU A 95 -5.91 -0.38 -25.27
C LEU A 95 -5.53 1.09 -25.52
N PHE A 96 -4.27 1.41 -25.20
CA PHE A 96 -3.70 2.76 -25.38
C PHE A 96 -4.44 3.83 -24.58
N ASP A 97 -4.94 3.49 -23.40
CA ASP A 97 -5.74 4.34 -22.53
C ASP A 97 -4.91 5.40 -21.78
N ARG A 98 -3.57 5.24 -21.73
CA ARG A 98 -2.67 6.15 -21.02
C ARG A 98 -1.93 7.09 -21.98
N ILE A 99 -2.04 8.38 -21.72
CA ILE A 99 -1.36 9.42 -22.49
C ILE A 99 -0.26 10.10 -21.65
N PRO A 100 0.73 10.77 -22.27
CA PRO A 100 1.86 11.36 -21.56
C PRO A 100 1.53 12.39 -20.48
N THR A 101 0.31 12.95 -20.49
CA THR A 101 -0.17 13.89 -19.48
C THR A 101 -0.74 13.23 -18.24
N ASP A 102 -1.04 11.93 -18.30
CA ASP A 102 -1.62 11.20 -17.19
C ASP A 102 -0.55 10.93 -16.11
N HIS A 103 -0.99 10.88 -14.86
CA HIS A 103 -0.10 10.64 -13.73
C HIS A 103 0.48 9.23 -13.71
N ASP A 104 -0.26 8.26 -14.25
CA ASP A 104 0.08 6.84 -14.33
C ASP A 104 0.69 6.44 -15.69
N PHE A 105 1.06 7.42 -16.53
CA PHE A 105 1.80 7.17 -17.77
C PHE A 105 3.16 6.52 -17.47
N LEU A 106 3.46 5.40 -18.11
CA LEU A 106 4.63 4.55 -17.86
C LEU A 106 4.69 3.95 -16.44
N GLU A 107 3.59 3.88 -15.75
CA GLU A 107 3.46 3.05 -14.56
C GLU A 107 3.16 1.61 -14.98
N VAL A 108 4.06 0.69 -14.66
CA VAL A 108 4.01 -0.71 -15.12
C VAL A 108 3.67 -1.67 -13.99
N TYR A 109 2.90 -2.70 -14.32
CA TYR A 109 2.56 -3.77 -13.41
C TYR A 109 3.73 -4.77 -13.29
N LEU A 110 4.17 -5.03 -12.05
CA LEU A 110 5.24 -5.99 -11.76
C LEU A 110 4.73 -7.34 -11.25
N GLY A 111 3.57 -7.36 -10.62
CA GLY A 111 3.04 -8.56 -9.99
C GLY A 111 2.05 -8.24 -8.87
N ARG A 112 1.89 -9.15 -7.93
CA ARG A 112 1.02 -8.97 -6.76
C ARG A 112 1.81 -9.08 -5.47
N GLY A 113 1.48 -8.23 -4.51
CA GLY A 113 2.12 -8.21 -3.21
C GLY A 113 1.33 -7.41 -2.19
N ASN A 114 1.98 -7.09 -1.09
CA ASN A 114 1.40 -6.21 -0.08
C ASN A 114 1.74 -4.77 -0.42
N VAL A 115 0.72 -3.95 -0.55
CA VAL A 115 0.83 -2.52 -0.91
C VAL A 115 0.23 -1.70 0.22
N GLU A 116 0.93 -0.66 0.66
CA GLU A 116 0.39 0.25 1.67
C GLU A 116 -0.86 0.95 1.14
N SER A 117 -1.94 0.92 1.94
CA SER A 117 -3.19 1.54 1.55
C SER A 117 -3.06 3.06 1.49
N LEU A 118 -3.65 3.67 0.47
CA LEU A 118 -3.76 5.12 0.33
C LEU A 118 -4.69 5.73 1.38
N ARG A 119 -5.69 4.97 1.85
CA ARG A 119 -6.65 5.39 2.87
C ARG A 119 -6.15 5.01 4.25
N GLN A 120 -5.37 5.89 4.88
CA GLN A 120 -4.83 5.66 6.20
C GLN A 120 -5.90 5.65 7.28
N ILE A 121 -5.71 4.79 8.30
CA ILE A 121 -6.58 4.72 9.47
C ILE A 121 -6.15 5.79 10.47
N ASN A 122 -6.96 6.84 10.60
CA ASN A 122 -6.71 7.91 11.55
C ASN A 122 -7.42 7.63 12.87
N TYR A 123 -6.68 7.54 13.96
CA TYR A 123 -7.18 7.47 15.32
C TYR A 123 -6.40 8.40 16.24
N LYS A 124 -7.07 8.92 17.29
CA LYS A 124 -6.39 9.77 18.29
C LYS A 124 -5.59 8.87 19.23
N LYS A 125 -4.28 8.93 19.10
CA LYS A 125 -3.38 8.27 20.03
C LYS A 125 -3.50 8.98 21.39
N GLN A 126 -4.00 8.29 22.42
CA GLN A 126 -4.00 8.83 23.77
C GLN A 126 -2.58 8.75 24.31
N GLU A 127 -2.05 9.88 24.75
CA GLU A 127 -0.81 9.91 25.54
C GLU A 127 -1.07 9.18 26.86
N LYS A 128 -0.32 8.10 27.10
CA LYS A 128 -0.47 7.30 28.31
C LYS A 128 0.18 8.05 29.47
N LEU A 129 -0.65 8.62 30.33
CA LEU A 129 -0.21 9.14 31.64
C LEU A 129 -0.30 8.08 32.75
N GLU A 130 -0.96 6.93 32.50
CA GLU A 130 -1.19 5.87 33.50
C GLU A 130 -0.93 4.47 32.92
N VAL A 131 -0.83 3.48 33.82
CA VAL A 131 -0.62 2.05 33.52
C VAL A 131 -1.56 1.58 32.40
N GLY A 132 -0.97 1.08 31.33
CA GLY A 132 -1.69 0.80 30.10
C GLY A 132 -2.82 -0.20 30.28
N ASP A 133 -4.04 0.23 29.97
CA ASP A 133 -5.17 -0.64 29.74
C ASP A 133 -4.93 -1.41 28.42
N GLU A 134 -5.10 -2.74 28.45
CA GLU A 134 -4.97 -3.60 27.24
C GLU A 134 -5.87 -3.11 26.12
N LEU A 135 -7.04 -2.56 26.44
CA LEU A 135 -7.99 -2.02 25.46
C LEU A 135 -7.43 -0.78 24.73
N SER A 136 -6.54 -0.04 25.35
CA SER A 136 -5.95 1.17 24.75
C SER A 136 -4.97 0.86 23.60
N SER A 137 -4.45 -0.36 23.51
CA SER A 137 -3.55 -0.82 22.46
C SER A 137 -4.28 -1.33 21.20
N ILE A 138 -5.58 -1.69 21.34
CA ILE A 138 -6.36 -2.29 20.25
C ILE A 138 -6.41 -1.41 19.01
N PRO A 139 -6.61 -0.08 19.06
CA PRO A 139 -6.61 0.75 17.86
C PRO A 139 -5.28 0.74 17.11
N ASN A 140 -4.15 0.66 17.83
CA ASN A 140 -2.82 0.54 17.22
C ASN A 140 -2.71 -0.78 16.44
N HIS A 141 -3.08 -1.89 17.08
CA HIS A 141 -3.05 -3.21 16.43
C HIS A 141 -3.95 -3.28 15.20
N VAL A 142 -5.16 -2.68 15.28
CA VAL A 142 -6.05 -2.61 14.12
C VAL A 142 -5.44 -1.76 13.00
N ALA A 143 -4.84 -0.63 13.32
CA ALA A 143 -4.19 0.22 12.32
C ALA A 143 -3.01 -0.49 11.65
N ASP A 144 -2.19 -1.21 12.41
CA ASP A 144 -1.06 -1.97 11.89
C ASP A 144 -1.52 -3.18 11.06
N GLU A 145 -2.58 -3.90 11.50
CA GLU A 145 -3.14 -5.06 10.81
C GLU A 145 -3.72 -4.70 9.43
N TYR A 146 -4.37 -3.55 9.32
CA TYR A 146 -5.01 -3.09 8.07
C TYR A 146 -4.20 -1.99 7.36
N ARG A 147 -2.91 -1.85 7.66
CA ARG A 147 -2.04 -0.89 7.01
C ARG A 147 -1.87 -1.20 5.53
N ASP A 148 -1.63 -2.47 5.23
CA ASP A 148 -1.34 -2.94 3.89
C ASP A 148 -2.56 -3.69 3.30
N ILE A 149 -2.68 -3.63 1.98
CA ILE A 149 -3.62 -4.41 1.20
C ILE A 149 -2.88 -5.63 0.67
N GLU A 150 -3.32 -6.82 1.05
CA GLU A 150 -2.72 -8.06 0.58
C GLU A 150 -3.08 -8.34 -0.88
N LYS A 151 -2.13 -8.93 -1.61
CA LYS A 151 -2.29 -9.35 -3.01
C LYS A 151 -2.75 -8.23 -3.95
N ALA A 152 -2.45 -6.98 -3.61
CA ALA A 152 -2.68 -5.85 -4.47
C ALA A 152 -1.68 -5.80 -5.63
N PRO A 153 -2.00 -5.16 -6.75
CA PRO A 153 -1.06 -4.91 -7.83
C PRO A 153 0.16 -4.13 -7.33
N LEU A 154 1.35 -4.66 -7.60
CA LEU A 154 2.61 -3.96 -7.40
C LEU A 154 2.95 -3.23 -8.70
N THR A 155 3.13 -1.93 -8.62
CA THR A 155 3.45 -1.08 -9.77
C THR A 155 4.80 -0.38 -9.61
N LEU A 156 5.34 0.08 -10.71
CA LEU A 156 6.57 0.85 -10.76
C LEU A 156 6.44 1.95 -11.83
N SER A 157 6.66 3.20 -11.43
CA SER A 157 6.74 4.31 -12.38
C SER A 157 8.10 4.31 -13.07
N LEU A 158 8.12 4.01 -14.37
CA LEU A 158 9.32 4.16 -15.20
C LEU A 158 9.60 5.62 -15.55
N ARG A 159 8.60 6.48 -15.44
CA ARG A 159 8.73 7.92 -15.67
C ARG A 159 9.55 8.59 -14.57
N ASP A 160 9.34 8.19 -13.31
CA ASP A 160 10.00 8.78 -12.15
C ASP A 160 11.33 8.11 -11.83
N ALA A 161 11.54 6.91 -12.34
CA ALA A 161 12.78 6.16 -12.16
C ALA A 161 13.74 6.39 -13.35
N ASN A 162 14.90 6.98 -13.10
CA ASN A 162 15.93 7.15 -14.13
C ASN A 162 16.48 5.80 -14.62
N ALA A 163 16.59 4.82 -13.72
CA ALA A 163 17.04 3.47 -14.05
C ALA A 163 16.44 2.46 -13.07
N VAL A 164 16.04 1.30 -13.57
CA VAL A 164 15.51 0.18 -12.81
C VAL A 164 16.35 -1.06 -13.05
N GLY A 165 16.95 -1.61 -11.99
CA GLY A 165 17.68 -2.86 -12.03
C GLY A 165 16.82 -4.03 -11.55
N ILE A 166 16.73 -5.08 -12.37
CA ILE A 166 16.03 -6.32 -12.02
C ILE A 166 17.07 -7.42 -11.87
N VAL A 167 17.08 -8.09 -10.71
CA VAL A 167 18.03 -9.16 -10.39
C VAL A 167 17.29 -10.47 -10.16
N GLY A 168 17.74 -11.52 -10.81
CA GLY A 168 17.11 -12.84 -10.69
C GLY A 168 17.80 -13.87 -11.58
N ASN A 169 17.25 -15.08 -11.66
CA ASN A 169 17.68 -16.06 -12.64
C ASN A 169 17.20 -15.65 -14.05
N GLU A 170 17.85 -16.21 -15.08
CA GLU A 170 17.61 -15.84 -16.46
C GLU A 170 16.16 -16.00 -16.91
N GLU A 171 15.48 -17.07 -16.51
CA GLU A 171 14.08 -17.34 -16.85
C GLU A 171 13.13 -16.32 -16.22
N SER A 172 13.34 -16.00 -14.92
CA SER A 172 12.56 -14.99 -14.21
C SER A 172 12.78 -13.59 -14.78
N LEU A 173 14.02 -13.25 -15.13
CA LEU A 173 14.35 -11.98 -15.77
C LEU A 173 13.65 -11.84 -17.14
N TYR A 174 13.67 -12.90 -17.94
CA TYR A 174 12.99 -12.91 -19.24
C TYR A 174 11.46 -12.75 -19.07
N CYS A 175 10.86 -13.49 -18.13
CA CYS A 175 9.43 -13.36 -17.84
C CYS A 175 9.06 -11.96 -17.37
N MET A 176 9.84 -11.38 -16.46
CA MET A 176 9.61 -10.02 -15.95
C MET A 176 9.73 -8.97 -17.07
N MET A 177 10.79 -9.04 -17.87
CA MET A 177 10.99 -8.16 -19.01
C MET A 177 9.82 -8.26 -20.01
N LYS A 178 9.37 -9.49 -20.29
CA LYS A 178 8.24 -9.72 -21.19
C LYS A 178 6.94 -9.12 -20.63
N ASN A 179 6.68 -9.30 -19.32
CA ASN A 179 5.50 -8.74 -18.67
C ASN A 179 5.50 -7.20 -18.74
N ILE A 180 6.63 -6.57 -18.40
CA ILE A 180 6.77 -5.11 -18.45
C ILE A 180 6.56 -4.59 -19.89
N ILE A 181 7.15 -5.24 -20.89
CA ILE A 181 7.00 -4.80 -22.27
C ILE A 181 5.56 -4.99 -22.76
N VAL A 182 4.89 -6.10 -22.40
CA VAL A 182 3.49 -6.32 -22.77
C VAL A 182 2.58 -5.27 -22.16
N ASP A 183 2.76 -4.96 -20.87
CA ASP A 183 2.01 -3.91 -20.19
C ASP A 183 2.23 -2.53 -20.84
N ILE A 184 3.48 -2.18 -21.19
CA ILE A 184 3.80 -0.93 -21.87
C ILE A 184 3.09 -0.85 -23.24
N ILE A 185 3.17 -1.88 -24.07
CA ILE A 185 2.62 -1.85 -25.43
C ILE A 185 1.11 -1.99 -25.49
N SER A 186 0.46 -2.52 -24.47
CA SER A 186 -0.98 -2.58 -24.36
C SER A 186 -1.59 -1.24 -23.95
N ARG A 187 -0.91 -0.52 -23.06
CA ARG A 187 -1.47 0.67 -22.42
C ARG A 187 -0.95 2.00 -22.98
N GLN A 188 0.28 2.04 -23.50
CA GLN A 188 0.86 3.24 -24.10
C GLN A 188 0.77 3.22 -25.62
N TYR A 189 0.38 4.35 -26.19
CA TYR A 189 0.36 4.49 -27.62
C TYR A 189 1.77 4.44 -28.20
N TYR A 190 1.99 3.63 -29.23
CA TYR A 190 3.29 3.45 -29.85
C TYR A 190 3.86 4.74 -30.47
N GLY A 191 3.05 5.79 -30.66
CA GLY A 191 3.48 7.12 -31.10
C GLY A 191 4.12 7.95 -29.98
N ASP A 192 3.88 7.60 -28.72
CA ASP A 192 4.39 8.35 -27.55
C ASP A 192 5.67 7.76 -26.97
N ILE A 193 5.97 6.50 -27.31
CA ILE A 193 7.13 5.78 -26.80
C ILE A 193 8.02 5.24 -27.91
N ASN A 194 9.30 5.15 -27.64
CA ASN A 194 10.30 4.41 -28.41
C ASN A 194 10.91 3.34 -27.51
N LEU A 195 10.85 2.09 -27.92
CA LEU A 195 11.46 0.98 -27.20
C LEU A 195 12.80 0.62 -27.86
N TYR A 196 13.84 0.52 -27.06
CA TYR A 196 15.18 0.06 -27.45
C TYR A 196 15.50 -1.22 -26.69
N ALA A 197 16.02 -2.23 -27.37
CA ALA A 197 16.36 -3.50 -26.75
C ALA A 197 17.80 -3.92 -27.08
N LEU A 198 18.62 -4.12 -26.04
CA LEU A 198 19.97 -4.64 -26.13
C LEU A 198 19.93 -6.11 -25.69
N ILE A 199 19.98 -7.03 -26.65
CA ILE A 199 19.73 -8.46 -26.46
C ILE A 199 20.83 -9.29 -27.12
N ASP A 200 20.98 -10.55 -26.69
CA ASP A 200 21.88 -11.49 -27.37
C ASP A 200 21.37 -11.83 -28.79
N LYS A 201 22.28 -11.89 -29.75
CA LYS A 201 22.01 -12.21 -31.15
C LYS A 201 21.38 -13.59 -31.34
N ASP A 202 21.82 -14.57 -30.61
CA ASP A 202 21.41 -15.97 -30.79
C ASP A 202 20.14 -16.34 -30.01
N GLU A 203 19.59 -15.40 -29.25
CA GLU A 203 18.42 -15.60 -28.42
C GLU A 203 17.13 -15.62 -29.23
N LYS A 204 16.68 -16.82 -29.62
CA LYS A 204 15.40 -17.01 -30.35
C LYS A 204 14.18 -16.51 -29.58
N LYS A 205 14.26 -16.48 -28.25
CA LYS A 205 13.18 -16.03 -27.37
C LYS A 205 12.84 -14.54 -27.52
N TYR A 206 13.76 -13.71 -28.04
CA TYR A 206 13.53 -12.28 -28.25
C TYR A 206 13.00 -11.92 -29.65
N LYS A 207 12.78 -12.89 -30.53
CA LYS A 207 12.37 -12.62 -31.93
C LYS A 207 11.04 -11.88 -32.05
N TRP A 208 10.16 -12.05 -31.09
CA TRP A 208 8.86 -11.37 -31.06
C TRP A 208 8.97 -9.84 -30.95
N LEU A 209 10.02 -9.31 -30.30
CA LEU A 209 10.28 -7.88 -30.20
C LEU A 209 10.33 -7.19 -31.57
N LYS A 210 10.80 -7.89 -32.60
CA LYS A 210 10.91 -7.37 -33.97
C LYS A 210 9.57 -6.97 -34.60
N ASN A 211 8.46 -7.46 -34.04
CA ASN A 211 7.11 -7.21 -34.56
C ASN A 211 6.44 -5.99 -33.89
N LEU A 212 7.03 -5.47 -32.80
CA LEU A 212 6.47 -4.33 -32.08
C LEU A 212 6.66 -3.03 -32.86
N LYS A 213 5.59 -2.21 -32.94
CA LYS A 213 5.68 -0.90 -33.60
C LYS A 213 6.53 0.10 -32.83
N SER A 214 6.51 0.06 -31.50
CA SER A 214 7.32 0.92 -30.62
C SER A 214 8.85 0.69 -30.76
N ILE A 215 9.27 -0.44 -31.34
CA ILE A 215 10.67 -0.77 -31.59
C ILE A 215 11.13 -0.35 -33.01
N GLN A 216 10.20 0.11 -33.83
CA GLN A 216 10.53 0.59 -35.18
C GLN A 216 11.12 2.00 -35.08
N GLY A 217 12.41 2.09 -35.39
CA GLY A 217 13.12 3.37 -35.49
C GLY A 217 12.91 4.06 -36.84
N THR A 218 13.59 5.16 -37.01
CA THR A 218 13.57 5.95 -38.25
C THR A 218 14.16 5.16 -39.45
N ARG A 219 13.62 5.42 -40.65
CA ARG A 219 14.13 4.83 -41.91
C ARG A 219 14.05 3.31 -42.01
N GLY A 220 13.05 2.68 -41.37
CA GLY A 220 12.86 1.24 -41.41
C GLY A 220 13.84 0.39 -40.58
N CYS A 221 14.75 1.03 -39.85
CA CYS A 221 15.61 0.35 -38.88
C CYS A 221 14.86 -0.01 -37.63
N ARG A 222 15.22 -1.12 -36.99
CA ARG A 222 14.71 -1.49 -35.65
C ARG A 222 15.66 -1.03 -34.57
N ASN A 223 15.13 -0.59 -33.45
CA ASN A 223 15.90 -0.18 -32.29
C ASN A 223 16.36 -1.40 -31.45
N ILE A 224 16.91 -2.41 -32.13
CA ILE A 224 17.44 -3.63 -31.53
C ILE A 224 18.94 -3.67 -31.72
N VAL A 225 19.66 -3.86 -30.62
CA VAL A 225 21.10 -4.09 -30.59
C VAL A 225 21.31 -5.58 -30.28
N CYS A 226 21.92 -6.29 -31.20
CA CYS A 226 22.26 -7.69 -31.06
C CYS A 226 23.67 -8.03 -31.57
N ASP A 227 24.39 -7.06 -32.09
CA ASP A 227 25.79 -7.14 -32.54
C ASP A 227 26.42 -5.75 -32.60
N GLN A 228 27.73 -5.69 -32.89
CA GLN A 228 28.49 -4.44 -32.91
C GLN A 228 28.01 -3.47 -33.98
N GLU A 229 27.53 -3.96 -35.10
CA GLU A 229 27.04 -3.11 -36.21
C GLU A 229 25.70 -2.46 -35.82
N SER A 230 24.75 -3.24 -35.34
CA SER A 230 23.48 -2.72 -34.83
C SER A 230 23.66 -1.77 -33.65
N ARG A 231 24.62 -2.08 -32.75
CA ARG A 231 25.01 -1.19 -31.65
C ARG A 231 25.43 0.19 -32.13
N ASN A 232 26.38 0.26 -33.05
CA ASN A 232 26.89 1.55 -33.55
C ASN A 232 25.74 2.35 -34.19
N ARG A 233 24.95 1.70 -35.04
CA ARG A 233 23.82 2.35 -35.73
C ARG A 233 22.75 2.87 -34.77
N VAL A 234 22.33 2.04 -33.80
CA VAL A 234 21.26 2.40 -32.87
C VAL A 234 21.72 3.48 -31.89
N PHE A 235 22.93 3.34 -31.33
CA PHE A 235 23.45 4.32 -30.37
C PHE A 235 23.73 5.68 -31.03
N ASP A 236 24.30 5.69 -32.23
CA ASP A 236 24.54 6.94 -32.98
C ASP A 236 23.21 7.66 -33.32
N ASN A 237 22.19 6.90 -33.73
CA ASN A 237 20.89 7.49 -34.03
C ASN A 237 20.23 8.07 -32.77
N LEU A 238 20.22 7.31 -31.66
CA LEU A 238 19.64 7.76 -30.40
C LEU A 238 20.41 8.95 -29.82
N TYR A 239 21.76 8.94 -29.91
CA TYR A 239 22.59 10.07 -29.48
C TYR A 239 22.28 11.34 -30.28
N LYS A 240 22.18 11.26 -31.61
CA LYS A 240 21.79 12.39 -32.46
C LYS A 240 20.41 12.93 -32.12
N GLU A 241 19.44 12.05 -31.91
CA GLU A 241 18.09 12.44 -31.56
C GLU A 241 18.06 13.19 -30.21
N LEU A 242 18.71 12.65 -29.18
CA LEU A 242 18.77 13.26 -27.86
C LEU A 242 19.51 14.59 -27.85
N THR A 243 20.60 14.70 -28.59
CA THR A 243 21.36 15.96 -28.76
C THR A 243 20.48 17.03 -29.41
N LEU A 244 19.79 16.70 -30.50
CA LEU A 244 18.86 17.63 -31.16
C LEU A 244 17.74 18.10 -30.24
N ARG A 245 17.15 17.19 -29.45
CA ARG A 245 16.12 17.56 -28.47
C ARG A 245 16.65 18.53 -27.42
N GLN A 246 17.88 18.32 -26.96
CA GLN A 246 18.51 19.20 -25.97
C GLN A 246 18.81 20.60 -26.59
N ASP A 247 19.32 20.65 -27.80
CA ASP A 247 19.69 21.90 -28.49
C ASP A 247 18.43 22.73 -28.84
N GLU A 248 17.37 22.07 -29.29
CA GLU A 248 16.11 22.71 -29.69
C GLU A 248 15.13 22.90 -28.53
N ASN A 249 15.42 22.38 -27.35
CA ASN A 249 14.55 22.32 -26.18
C ASN A 249 13.14 21.77 -26.51
N THR A 250 13.11 20.73 -27.35
CA THR A 250 11.88 20.10 -27.83
C THR A 250 11.57 18.84 -27.04
N SER A 251 10.28 18.60 -26.79
CA SER A 251 9.79 17.32 -26.27
C SER A 251 9.65 16.31 -27.41
N GLY A 252 9.84 15.04 -27.10
CA GLY A 252 9.66 13.97 -28.06
C GLY A 252 9.11 12.72 -27.38
N ARG A 253 9.09 11.60 -28.09
CA ARG A 253 8.68 10.31 -27.54
C ARG A 253 9.55 9.92 -26.35
N PHE A 254 8.94 9.25 -25.38
CA PHE A 254 9.69 8.68 -24.26
C PHE A 254 10.54 7.50 -24.74
N ASN A 255 11.82 7.50 -24.43
CA ASN A 255 12.75 6.46 -24.82
C ASN A 255 12.93 5.48 -23.66
N ILE A 256 12.58 4.21 -23.88
CA ILE A 256 12.72 3.12 -22.91
C ILE A 256 13.80 2.18 -23.43
N VAL A 257 14.88 2.02 -22.65
CA VAL A 257 16.03 1.18 -23.03
C VAL A 257 16.05 -0.06 -22.14
N VAL A 258 15.78 -1.22 -22.72
CA VAL A 258 15.89 -2.52 -22.06
C VAL A 258 17.27 -3.10 -22.32
N VAL A 259 18.06 -3.27 -21.26
CA VAL A 259 19.43 -3.78 -21.33
C VAL A 259 19.48 -5.19 -20.75
N MET A 260 19.59 -6.20 -21.60
CA MET A 260 19.81 -7.60 -21.22
C MET A 260 21.28 -7.98 -21.37
N GLU A 261 21.98 -7.38 -22.37
CA GLU A 261 23.40 -7.56 -22.63
C GLU A 261 24.12 -6.21 -22.66
N ASP A 262 25.31 -6.16 -22.09
CA ASP A 262 26.13 -4.94 -22.09
C ASP A 262 26.94 -4.79 -23.39
N TYR A 263 26.46 -3.90 -24.25
CA TYR A 263 27.17 -3.50 -25.46
C TYR A 263 28.04 -2.24 -25.26
N GLY A 264 28.45 -1.98 -24.01
CA GLY A 264 29.29 -0.82 -23.68
C GLY A 264 28.52 0.51 -23.70
N ILE A 265 27.26 0.49 -23.29
CA ILE A 265 26.42 1.70 -23.21
C ILE A 265 27.05 2.79 -22.33
N LYS A 266 27.71 2.39 -21.23
CA LYS A 266 28.39 3.29 -20.29
C LYS A 266 29.59 4.02 -20.90
N SER A 267 30.25 3.40 -21.87
CA SER A 267 31.41 3.98 -22.56
C SER A 267 31.03 4.83 -23.78
N HIS A 268 29.77 4.79 -24.20
CA HIS A 268 29.28 5.59 -25.32
C HIS A 268 28.82 6.98 -24.86
N PRO A 269 28.95 8.05 -25.67
CA PRO A 269 28.46 9.39 -25.30
C PRO A 269 26.97 9.48 -24.90
N ILE A 270 26.16 8.52 -25.32
CA ILE A 270 24.75 8.39 -24.94
C ILE A 270 24.55 8.30 -23.43
N SER A 271 25.57 7.81 -22.70
CA SER A 271 25.51 7.71 -21.22
C SER A 271 25.33 9.05 -20.50
N LYS A 272 25.49 10.18 -21.21
CA LYS A 272 25.22 11.51 -20.68
C LYS A 272 23.72 11.81 -20.56
N PHE A 273 22.89 11.03 -21.25
CA PHE A 273 21.43 11.21 -21.32
C PHE A 273 20.66 10.12 -20.54
N ILE A 274 21.36 9.14 -20.01
CA ILE A 274 20.84 8.03 -19.19
C ILE A 274 21.33 8.21 -17.76
#